data_f010e5eb3e069021c63d33968808701e
#
_entry.id   f010e5eb3e069021c63d33968808701e
#
_cell.length_a   1.000
_cell.length_b   1.000
_cell.length_c   1.000
_cell.angle_alpha   90.00
_cell.angle_beta   90.00
_cell.angle_gamma   90.00
#
_symmetry.space_group_name_H-M   'P 1'
#
loop_
_entity.id
_entity.type
_entity.pdbx_description
1 polymer ?
#
loop_
_entity_poly.entity_id
_entity_poly.type
_entity_poly.pdbx_seq_one_letter_code
_entity_poly.pdbx_strand_id
1 'polypeptide(L)'
;EITTGEDNTIIGHGANPSSATAINQTVIGKGATGMANNAVILGNASVTSIYAAQDKGATVYTGALEVAATAGITLENEETITNSADGTVEIGGSLSGTGSLSGFNADIPSDVTANYTLATTDNGKVILMNSGSALTLTIPASTLATGFNCLIVQKGSGKIQITHASGSDYIKNRSSEVYTAGQYAVVSIINIGGDLFIVSGDTSGS
;
A
#
# COMPACT_ATOMS: atom_id res chain seq x y z
N GLU A 1 26.61 -24.96 -29.92
CA GLU A 1 26.08 -25.57 -31.15
C GLU A 1 24.69 -26.11 -30.94
N ILE A 2 23.76 -25.83 -31.86
CA ILE A 2 22.40 -26.37 -31.83
C ILE A 2 22.39 -27.68 -32.57
N THR A 3 21.83 -28.74 -31.99
CA THR A 3 21.74 -30.06 -32.66
C THR A 3 20.31 -30.42 -33.04
N THR A 4 19.36 -30.23 -32.13
CA THR A 4 17.92 -30.53 -32.33
C THR A 4 17.04 -29.37 -31.91
N GLY A 5 17.63 -28.21 -31.61
CA GLY A 5 16.87 -27.00 -31.25
C GLY A 5 16.22 -26.36 -32.47
N GLU A 6 15.09 -25.72 -32.27
CA GLU A 6 14.25 -25.12 -33.31
C GLU A 6 13.93 -23.65 -33.01
N ASP A 7 13.63 -22.88 -34.05
CA ASP A 7 13.12 -21.52 -33.98
C ASP A 7 14.03 -20.52 -33.20
N ASN A 8 15.36 -20.75 -33.24
CA ASN A 8 16.30 -19.89 -32.53
C ASN A 8 16.91 -18.80 -33.42
N THR A 9 17.03 -17.60 -32.92
CA THR A 9 17.76 -16.47 -33.53
C THR A 9 18.97 -16.15 -32.67
N ILE A 10 20.18 -16.46 -33.16
CA ILE A 10 21.44 -16.27 -32.44
C ILE A 10 22.34 -15.32 -33.22
N ILE A 11 22.62 -14.14 -32.72
CA ILE A 11 23.37 -13.09 -33.41
C ILE A 11 24.50 -12.56 -32.51
N GLY A 12 25.72 -12.71 -32.96
CA GLY A 12 26.90 -12.14 -32.28
C GLY A 12 28.06 -13.13 -32.19
N HIS A 13 29.29 -12.60 -32.13
CA HIS A 13 30.48 -13.44 -31.98
C HIS A 13 30.43 -14.16 -30.61
N GLY A 14 30.46 -15.50 -30.64
CA GLY A 14 30.40 -16.32 -29.44
C GLY A 14 29.03 -16.29 -28.74
N ALA A 15 27.98 -15.84 -29.42
CA ALA A 15 26.62 -15.98 -28.90
C ALA A 15 26.20 -17.47 -28.96
N ASN A 16 25.53 -17.92 -27.88
CA ASN A 16 25.13 -19.33 -27.75
C ASN A 16 23.69 -19.46 -27.25
N PRO A 17 22.96 -20.50 -27.64
CA PRO A 17 21.70 -20.86 -27.02
C PRO A 17 21.93 -21.38 -25.57
N SER A 18 20.87 -21.55 -24.79
CA SER A 18 20.96 -22.13 -23.45
C SER A 18 21.39 -23.61 -23.46
N SER A 19 21.07 -24.33 -24.53
CA SER A 19 21.42 -25.73 -24.73
C SER A 19 21.38 -26.10 -26.22
N ALA A 20 21.85 -27.29 -26.54
CA ALA A 20 21.79 -27.85 -27.90
C ALA A 20 20.35 -28.15 -28.37
N THR A 21 19.40 -28.22 -27.46
CA THR A 21 17.97 -28.48 -27.72
C THR A 21 17.09 -27.26 -27.46
N ALA A 22 17.69 -26.08 -27.45
CA ALA A 22 16.97 -24.83 -27.17
C ALA A 22 15.89 -24.56 -28.23
N ILE A 23 14.74 -24.03 -27.77
CA ILE A 23 13.58 -23.72 -28.61
C ILE A 23 13.15 -22.28 -28.42
N ASN A 24 12.89 -21.60 -29.56
CA ASN A 24 12.32 -20.23 -29.57
C ASN A 24 13.11 -19.26 -28.69
N GLN A 25 14.44 -19.22 -28.89
CA GLN A 25 15.29 -18.23 -28.21
C GLN A 25 15.77 -17.16 -29.19
N THR A 26 15.74 -15.92 -28.77
CA THR A 26 16.44 -14.82 -29.44
C THR A 26 17.59 -14.36 -28.55
N VAL A 27 18.83 -14.59 -28.99
CA VAL A 27 20.05 -14.26 -28.25
C VAL A 27 20.90 -13.32 -29.10
N ILE A 28 21.02 -12.07 -28.66
CA ILE A 28 21.71 -11.03 -29.43
C ILE A 28 22.83 -10.41 -28.59
N GLY A 29 24.05 -10.43 -29.11
CA GLY A 29 25.20 -9.77 -28.50
C GLY A 29 26.44 -10.66 -28.45
N LYS A 30 27.64 -10.02 -28.41
CA LYS A 30 28.88 -10.73 -28.24
C LYS A 30 28.91 -11.53 -26.94
N GLY A 31 29.11 -12.84 -27.04
CA GLY A 31 29.20 -13.72 -25.86
C GLY A 31 27.90 -13.81 -25.05
N ALA A 32 26.76 -13.41 -25.59
CA ALA A 32 25.47 -13.61 -24.96
C ALA A 32 25.11 -15.10 -24.92
N THR A 33 24.50 -15.57 -23.88
CA THR A 33 24.06 -16.95 -23.72
C THR A 33 22.57 -16.99 -23.39
N GLY A 34 21.83 -17.84 -24.10
CA GLY A 34 20.41 -18.09 -23.80
C GLY A 34 20.20 -18.59 -22.38
N MET A 35 19.06 -18.34 -21.81
CA MET A 35 18.74 -18.71 -20.40
C MET A 35 17.62 -19.74 -20.32
N ALA A 36 16.61 -19.63 -21.15
CA ALA A 36 15.45 -20.52 -21.17
C ALA A 36 14.78 -20.54 -22.54
N ASN A 37 13.97 -21.56 -22.83
CA ASN A 37 13.09 -21.56 -23.97
C ASN A 37 12.08 -20.41 -23.93
N ASN A 38 11.66 -19.94 -25.11
CA ASN A 38 10.74 -18.81 -25.25
C ASN A 38 11.25 -17.51 -24.61
N ALA A 39 12.54 -17.23 -24.70
CA ALA A 39 13.18 -16.07 -24.08
C ALA A 39 13.94 -15.22 -25.10
N VAL A 40 14.01 -13.92 -24.84
CA VAL A 40 14.85 -12.96 -25.56
C VAL A 40 15.96 -12.49 -24.63
N ILE A 41 17.20 -12.64 -25.02
CA ILE A 41 18.38 -12.19 -24.30
C ILE A 41 19.09 -11.12 -25.14
N LEU A 42 19.25 -9.93 -24.61
CA LEU A 42 19.93 -8.80 -25.22
C LEU A 42 21.22 -8.50 -24.46
N GLY A 43 22.34 -8.99 -24.96
CA GLY A 43 23.66 -8.77 -24.37
C GLY A 43 24.10 -9.83 -23.36
N ASN A 44 25.28 -9.61 -22.83
CA ASN A 44 25.92 -10.42 -21.78
C ASN A 44 26.02 -9.63 -20.48
N ALA A 45 26.70 -10.15 -19.47
CA ALA A 45 26.88 -9.51 -18.16
C ALA A 45 27.61 -8.15 -18.20
N SER A 46 28.18 -7.74 -19.33
CA SER A 46 28.83 -6.42 -19.47
C SER A 46 27.90 -5.35 -20.04
N VAL A 47 26.66 -5.68 -20.38
CA VAL A 47 25.68 -4.69 -20.85
C VAL A 47 25.15 -3.91 -19.65
N THR A 48 25.36 -2.59 -19.67
CA THR A 48 24.95 -1.68 -18.60
C THR A 48 23.69 -0.88 -18.93
N SER A 49 23.30 -0.85 -20.21
CA SER A 49 22.13 -0.05 -20.65
C SER A 49 21.48 -0.66 -21.87
N ILE A 50 20.16 -0.61 -21.93
CA ILE A 50 19.36 -0.96 -23.11
C ILE A 50 18.54 0.28 -23.48
N TYR A 51 18.74 0.82 -24.68
CA TYR A 51 17.96 1.91 -25.23
C TYR A 51 16.94 1.36 -26.22
N ALA A 52 15.66 1.47 -25.91
CA ALA A 52 14.59 1.03 -26.80
C ALA A 52 14.48 1.93 -28.07
N ALA A 53 14.88 3.20 -27.95
CA ALA A 53 15.07 4.11 -29.07
C ALA A 53 16.23 5.06 -28.79
N GLN A 54 16.86 5.58 -29.86
CA GLN A 54 17.98 6.50 -29.75
C GLN A 54 17.62 7.81 -29.06
N ASP A 55 16.41 8.29 -29.29
CA ASP A 55 15.84 9.53 -28.71
C ASP A 55 15.12 9.29 -27.37
N LYS A 56 15.14 8.06 -26.87
CA LYS A 56 14.41 7.60 -25.66
C LYS A 56 12.87 7.71 -25.75
N GLY A 57 12.32 7.97 -26.94
CA GLY A 57 10.89 8.16 -27.17
C GLY A 57 10.07 6.87 -27.33
N ALA A 58 10.69 5.70 -27.28
CA ALA A 58 9.97 4.45 -27.47
C ALA A 58 9.17 4.04 -26.24
N THR A 59 7.96 3.55 -26.50
CA THR A 59 7.11 2.93 -25.46
C THR A 59 7.36 1.41 -25.41
N VAL A 60 7.53 0.86 -24.23
CA VAL A 60 7.66 -0.59 -24.01
C VAL A 60 6.29 -1.16 -23.61
N TYR A 61 5.70 -1.98 -24.46
CA TYR A 61 4.47 -2.71 -24.17
C TYR A 61 4.80 -4.07 -23.59
N THR A 62 4.35 -4.34 -22.37
CA THR A 62 4.56 -5.60 -21.66
C THR A 62 3.32 -5.95 -20.83
N GLY A 63 3.02 -7.24 -20.66
CA GLY A 63 1.93 -7.69 -19.79
C GLY A 63 2.23 -7.50 -18.32
N ALA A 64 3.51 -7.63 -17.93
CA ALA A 64 4.04 -7.33 -16.60
C ALA A 64 5.47 -6.80 -16.75
N LEU A 65 5.85 -5.86 -15.91
CA LEU A 65 7.24 -5.42 -15.78
C LEU A 65 7.77 -5.87 -14.42
N GLU A 66 8.68 -6.83 -14.41
CA GLU A 66 9.41 -7.23 -13.22
C GLU A 66 10.79 -6.55 -13.22
N VAL A 67 11.07 -5.77 -12.20
CA VAL A 67 12.38 -5.18 -11.96
C VAL A 67 13.05 -5.99 -10.86
N ALA A 68 13.89 -6.94 -11.29
CA ALA A 68 14.67 -7.77 -10.39
C ALA A 68 15.89 -6.99 -9.87
N ALA A 69 16.13 -7.08 -8.59
CA ALA A 69 17.27 -6.53 -7.85
C ALA A 69 17.03 -5.19 -7.13
N THR A 70 18.06 -4.76 -6.43
CA THR A 70 18.04 -3.67 -5.44
C THR A 70 17.99 -2.25 -6.01
N ALA A 71 18.05 -2.10 -7.34
CA ALA A 71 18.15 -0.78 -7.99
C ALA A 71 16.81 -0.04 -8.17
N GLY A 72 15.67 -0.77 -8.17
CA GLY A 72 14.36 -0.15 -8.30
C GLY A 72 14.04 0.49 -9.65
N ILE A 73 12.98 1.24 -9.72
CA ILE A 73 12.58 2.06 -10.87
C ILE A 73 12.95 3.51 -10.56
N THR A 74 13.83 4.11 -11.35
CA THR A 74 14.16 5.52 -11.28
C THR A 74 13.38 6.26 -12.37
N LEU A 75 12.56 7.21 -11.97
CA LEU A 75 11.86 8.14 -12.85
C LEU A 75 12.65 9.46 -12.82
N GLU A 76 13.04 9.98 -13.98
CA GLU A 76 13.79 11.23 -14.11
C GLU A 76 12.89 12.30 -14.69
N ASN A 77 12.72 13.41 -13.98
CA ASN A 77 11.98 14.62 -14.38
C ASN A 77 10.52 14.35 -14.82
N GLU A 78 9.58 15.04 -14.22
CA GLU A 78 8.13 14.86 -14.42
C GLU A 78 7.63 13.44 -14.11
N GLU A 79 8.05 12.91 -12.97
CA GLU A 79 7.75 11.53 -12.55
C GLU A 79 6.26 11.30 -12.47
N THR A 80 5.80 10.23 -13.10
CA THR A 80 4.41 9.80 -12.99
C THR A 80 4.30 8.28 -12.89
N ILE A 81 3.74 7.79 -11.79
CA ILE A 81 3.14 6.47 -11.76
C ILE A 81 1.64 6.71 -11.80
N THR A 82 1.05 6.68 -12.99
CA THR A 82 -0.39 6.94 -13.16
C THR A 82 -1.14 5.65 -13.39
N ASN A 83 -2.23 5.49 -12.66
CA ASN A 83 -3.32 4.59 -13.01
C ASN A 83 -4.58 5.45 -13.15
N SER A 84 -4.81 5.98 -14.35
CA SER A 84 -5.70 7.13 -14.57
C SER A 84 -7.19 6.80 -14.68
N ALA A 85 -7.60 5.54 -14.69
CA ALA A 85 -8.99 5.23 -14.96
C ALA A 85 -9.63 4.23 -14.01
N ASP A 86 -8.89 3.30 -13.44
CA ASP A 86 -9.55 2.16 -12.82
C ASP A 86 -8.55 1.31 -12.04
N GLY A 87 -8.36 1.62 -10.78
CA GLY A 87 -7.58 0.75 -9.94
C GLY A 87 -6.68 1.43 -8.92
N THR A 88 -6.05 0.61 -8.13
CA THR A 88 -5.19 0.97 -7.01
C THR A 88 -3.74 0.78 -7.41
N VAL A 89 -2.87 1.75 -7.15
CA VAL A 89 -1.43 1.50 -7.06
C VAL A 89 -1.20 0.88 -5.68
N GLU A 90 -1.06 -0.44 -5.63
CA GLU A 90 -0.77 -1.14 -4.38
C GLU A 90 0.75 -1.09 -4.11
N ILE A 91 1.11 -0.58 -2.93
CA ILE A 91 2.49 -0.61 -2.45
C ILE A 91 2.54 -1.67 -1.35
N GLY A 92 3.01 -2.87 -1.69
CA GLY A 92 3.10 -4.02 -0.78
C GLY A 92 4.15 -3.89 0.34
N GLY A 93 4.69 -2.69 0.54
CA GLY A 93 5.67 -2.34 1.57
C GLY A 93 5.37 -0.98 2.19
N SER A 94 6.36 -0.37 2.80
CA SER A 94 6.24 0.99 3.34
C SER A 94 6.46 2.03 2.24
N LEU A 95 5.59 3.03 2.17
CA LEU A 95 5.83 4.23 1.38
C LEU A 95 6.69 5.19 2.21
N SER A 96 7.92 5.46 1.77
CA SER A 96 8.84 6.40 2.41
C SER A 96 9.16 7.54 1.45
N GLY A 97 9.01 8.78 1.90
CA GLY A 97 9.39 9.97 1.16
C GLY A 97 10.38 10.81 1.96
N THR A 98 11.41 11.35 1.31
CA THR A 98 12.34 12.32 1.90
C THR A 98 11.80 13.75 1.85
N GLY A 99 10.72 13.97 1.12
CA GLY A 99 9.98 15.22 1.02
C GLY A 99 8.60 15.14 1.69
N SER A 100 7.77 16.16 1.49
CA SER A 100 6.39 16.15 1.96
C SER A 100 5.54 15.20 1.14
N LEU A 101 4.87 14.26 1.79
CA LEU A 101 3.78 13.50 1.19
C LEU A 101 2.51 14.35 1.29
N SER A 102 1.96 14.78 0.17
CA SER A 102 0.77 15.62 0.11
C SER A 102 -0.38 14.91 -0.62
N GLY A 103 -1.60 15.37 -0.40
CA GLY A 103 -2.78 14.80 -1.06
C GLY A 103 -3.36 13.56 -0.37
N PHE A 104 -2.89 13.20 0.82
CA PHE A 104 -3.51 12.15 1.62
C PHE A 104 -4.73 12.74 2.35
N ASN A 105 -5.90 12.40 1.87
CA ASN A 105 -7.14 12.70 2.59
C ASN A 105 -7.48 11.52 3.49
N ALA A 106 -7.96 11.80 4.71
CA ALA A 106 -8.55 10.75 5.53
C ALA A 106 -9.81 10.21 4.83
N ASP A 107 -9.95 8.89 4.77
CA ASP A 107 -11.18 8.27 4.31
C ASP A 107 -12.31 8.57 5.31
N ILE A 108 -13.41 9.12 4.81
CA ILE A 108 -14.61 9.43 5.60
C ILE A 108 -15.73 8.56 5.05
N PRO A 109 -15.98 7.38 5.66
CA PRO A 109 -17.08 6.52 5.25
C PRO A 109 -18.44 7.18 5.52
N SER A 110 -19.51 6.52 5.11
CA SER A 110 -20.88 6.97 5.38
C SER A 110 -21.13 7.15 6.87
N ASP A 111 -22.03 8.07 7.22
CA ASP A 111 -22.41 8.35 8.60
C ASP A 111 -22.85 7.07 9.35
N VAL A 112 -22.31 6.89 10.53
CA VAL A 112 -22.70 5.84 11.47
C VAL A 112 -23.87 6.34 12.31
N THR A 113 -25.03 5.69 12.21
CA THR A 113 -26.26 6.10 12.88
C THR A 113 -26.71 5.19 14.03
N ALA A 114 -25.92 4.15 14.33
CA ALA A 114 -26.16 3.16 15.38
C ALA A 114 -24.89 2.91 16.20
N ASN A 115 -24.98 2.08 17.24
CA ASN A 115 -23.79 1.61 17.95
C ASN A 115 -22.81 0.97 16.98
N TYR A 116 -21.53 1.23 17.19
CA TYR A 116 -20.47 0.82 16.26
C TYR A 116 -19.33 0.13 16.98
N THR A 117 -18.83 -0.92 16.38
CA THR A 117 -17.59 -1.59 16.81
C THR A 117 -16.50 -1.34 15.77
N LEU A 118 -15.37 -0.78 16.22
CA LEU A 118 -14.24 -0.53 15.34
C LEU A 118 -13.72 -1.82 14.69
N ALA A 119 -13.33 -1.72 13.44
CA ALA A 119 -12.73 -2.79 12.65
C ALA A 119 -11.30 -2.42 12.22
N THR A 120 -10.51 -3.40 11.81
CA THR A 120 -9.15 -3.17 11.29
C THR A 120 -9.13 -2.23 10.07
N THR A 121 -10.22 -2.22 9.31
CA THR A 121 -10.41 -1.34 8.14
C THR A 121 -10.65 0.12 8.49
N ASP A 122 -10.86 0.46 9.77
CA ASP A 122 -11.05 1.85 10.23
C ASP A 122 -9.74 2.56 10.53
N ASN A 123 -8.62 1.87 10.35
CA ASN A 123 -7.31 2.47 10.56
C ASN A 123 -7.09 3.68 9.62
N GLY A 124 -6.71 4.81 10.19
CA GLY A 124 -6.49 6.06 9.47
C GLY A 124 -7.75 6.82 9.05
N LYS A 125 -8.95 6.35 9.42
CA LYS A 125 -10.22 6.96 9.01
C LYS A 125 -10.75 7.99 9.98
N VAL A 126 -11.70 8.79 9.47
CA VAL A 126 -12.56 9.67 10.28
C VAL A 126 -13.97 9.08 10.29
N ILE A 127 -14.40 8.61 11.43
CA ILE A 127 -15.72 8.00 11.64
C ILE A 127 -16.72 9.07 12.09
N LEU A 128 -17.72 9.35 11.26
CA LEU A 128 -18.77 10.31 11.59
C LEU A 128 -19.94 9.60 12.26
N MET A 129 -20.12 9.79 13.58
CA MET A 129 -21.26 9.23 14.30
C MET A 129 -22.39 10.26 14.36
N ASN A 130 -23.49 9.97 13.65
CA ASN A 130 -24.58 10.91 13.42
C ASN A 130 -25.91 10.34 13.95
N SER A 131 -26.23 10.65 15.19
CA SER A 131 -27.48 10.23 15.84
C SER A 131 -27.97 11.33 16.80
N GLY A 132 -29.28 11.47 16.90
CA GLY A 132 -29.91 12.30 17.93
C GLY A 132 -29.97 11.62 19.32
N SER A 133 -29.77 10.30 19.36
CA SER A 133 -29.69 9.49 20.57
C SER A 133 -28.26 9.13 20.90
N ALA A 134 -27.97 8.89 22.17
CA ALA A 134 -26.67 8.43 22.60
C ALA A 134 -26.26 7.11 21.88
N LEU A 135 -25.02 7.02 21.46
CA LEU A 135 -24.43 5.83 20.84
C LEU A 135 -23.26 5.31 21.66
N THR A 136 -22.98 4.02 21.48
CA THR A 136 -21.77 3.38 21.99
C THR A 136 -20.81 3.06 20.83
N LEU A 137 -19.57 3.50 20.97
CA LEU A 137 -18.45 3.08 20.16
C LEU A 137 -17.66 2.02 20.95
N THR A 138 -17.55 0.83 20.42
CA THR A 138 -16.83 -0.26 21.07
C THR A 138 -15.48 -0.50 20.39
N ILE A 139 -14.42 -0.49 21.16
CA ILE A 139 -13.09 -0.95 20.74
C ILE A 139 -13.06 -2.47 20.96
N PRO A 140 -12.86 -3.29 19.92
CA PRO A 140 -12.85 -4.75 20.06
C PRO A 140 -11.56 -5.21 20.76
N ALA A 141 -11.67 -6.29 21.54
CA ALA A 141 -10.53 -6.87 22.24
C ALA A 141 -9.55 -7.54 21.25
N SER A 142 -8.26 -7.29 21.42
CA SER A 142 -7.15 -7.98 20.74
C SER A 142 -7.27 -8.09 19.21
N THR A 143 -8.00 -7.17 18.58
CA THR A 143 -8.28 -7.20 17.13
C THR A 143 -7.47 -6.14 16.38
N LEU A 144 -7.31 -4.97 16.99
CA LEU A 144 -6.66 -3.82 16.36
C LEU A 144 -5.16 -3.85 16.64
N ALA A 145 -4.34 -3.76 15.62
CA ALA A 145 -2.88 -3.82 15.76
C ALA A 145 -2.32 -2.60 16.52
N THR A 146 -1.12 -2.74 17.08
CA THR A 146 -0.35 -1.60 17.61
C THR A 146 -0.16 -0.56 16.50
N GLY A 147 -0.40 0.71 16.82
CA GLY A 147 -0.37 1.82 15.87
C GLY A 147 -1.69 2.08 15.16
N PHE A 148 -2.72 1.24 15.35
CA PHE A 148 -4.07 1.57 14.88
C PHE A 148 -4.47 2.94 15.41
N ASN A 149 -5.03 3.77 14.54
CA ASN A 149 -5.53 5.08 14.92
C ASN A 149 -6.74 5.46 14.05
N CYS A 150 -7.68 6.18 14.64
CA CYS A 150 -8.79 6.80 13.92
C CYS A 150 -9.28 8.04 14.66
N LEU A 151 -10.03 8.87 13.95
CA LEU A 151 -10.76 10.00 14.54
C LEU A 151 -12.24 9.67 14.59
N ILE A 152 -12.88 10.02 15.71
CA ILE A 152 -14.30 9.92 15.91
C ILE A 152 -14.87 11.34 15.99
N VAL A 153 -15.86 11.61 15.15
CA VAL A 153 -16.57 12.90 15.16
C VAL A 153 -18.01 12.66 15.60
N GLN A 154 -18.42 13.30 16.67
CA GLN A 154 -19.83 13.35 17.05
C GLN A 154 -20.57 14.34 16.14
N LYS A 155 -21.11 13.88 15.03
CA LYS A 155 -21.84 14.72 14.06
C LYS A 155 -23.27 15.04 14.55
N GLY A 156 -23.92 14.07 15.20
CA GLY A 156 -25.26 14.22 15.78
C GLY A 156 -25.24 14.83 17.19
N SER A 157 -26.43 15.12 17.74
CA SER A 157 -26.56 15.68 19.10
C SER A 157 -26.40 14.64 20.20
N GLY A 158 -26.54 13.34 19.90
CA GLY A 158 -26.41 12.26 20.89
C GLY A 158 -24.94 12.02 21.26
N LYS A 159 -24.64 12.00 22.56
CA LYS A 159 -23.29 11.69 23.06
C LYS A 159 -22.82 10.31 22.63
N ILE A 160 -21.53 10.17 22.42
CA ILE A 160 -20.88 8.90 22.11
C ILE A 160 -20.12 8.43 23.35
N GLN A 161 -20.49 7.25 23.84
CA GLN A 161 -19.70 6.55 24.85
C GLN A 161 -18.65 5.67 24.18
N ILE A 162 -17.39 5.79 24.58
CA ILE A 162 -16.29 4.96 24.09
C ILE A 162 -16.04 3.87 25.11
N THR A 163 -16.13 2.61 24.67
CA THR A 163 -15.95 1.43 25.51
C THR A 163 -14.93 0.48 24.89
N HIS A 164 -14.34 -0.39 25.71
CA HIS A 164 -13.52 -1.50 25.23
C HIS A 164 -14.19 -2.83 25.61
N ALA A 165 -14.16 -3.81 24.72
CA ALA A 165 -14.85 -5.09 24.91
C ALA A 165 -14.37 -5.86 26.15
N SER A 166 -13.10 -5.69 26.57
CA SER A 166 -12.52 -6.32 27.77
C SER A 166 -12.59 -5.44 29.01
N GLY A 167 -13.18 -4.25 28.95
CA GLY A 167 -13.35 -3.36 30.10
C GLY A 167 -12.56 -2.06 30.02
N SER A 168 -12.82 -1.16 30.97
CA SER A 168 -12.29 0.23 30.97
C SER A 168 -10.77 0.32 31.20
N ASP A 169 -10.14 -0.71 31.75
CA ASP A 169 -8.70 -0.70 32.03
C ASP A 169 -7.84 -0.61 30.75
N TYR A 170 -8.41 -0.99 29.61
CA TYR A 170 -7.78 -0.93 28.30
C TYR A 170 -7.90 0.43 27.61
N ILE A 171 -8.65 1.38 28.19
CA ILE A 171 -8.78 2.75 27.73
C ILE A 171 -8.08 3.70 28.71
N LYS A 172 -7.19 4.54 28.18
CA LYS A 172 -6.57 5.62 28.95
C LYS A 172 -6.94 6.97 28.35
N ASN A 173 -7.46 7.81 29.20
CA ASN A 173 -7.74 9.22 28.93
C ASN A 173 -7.16 10.05 30.06
N ARG A 174 -6.67 11.24 29.78
CA ARG A 174 -6.04 12.12 30.76
C ARG A 174 -6.92 12.42 31.98
N SER A 175 -8.22 12.59 31.74
CA SER A 175 -9.21 12.95 32.76
C SER A 175 -10.12 11.78 33.14
N SER A 176 -9.83 10.56 32.68
CA SER A 176 -10.69 9.39 32.81
C SER A 176 -12.07 9.54 32.17
N GLU A 177 -12.17 10.40 31.17
CA GLU A 177 -13.40 10.70 30.43
C GLU A 177 -13.52 9.80 29.22
N VAL A 178 -14.65 9.15 29.06
CA VAL A 178 -14.92 8.18 27.98
C VAL A 178 -16.15 8.54 27.14
N TYR A 179 -16.62 9.78 27.24
CA TYR A 179 -17.69 10.31 26.39
C TYR A 179 -17.17 11.46 25.55
N THR A 180 -17.77 11.67 24.40
CA THR A 180 -17.58 12.91 23.63
C THR A 180 -18.22 14.09 24.38
N ALA A 181 -17.59 15.28 24.27
CA ALA A 181 -18.04 16.47 25.01
C ALA A 181 -19.37 17.02 24.49
N GLY A 182 -19.73 16.80 23.24
CA GLY A 182 -20.97 17.27 22.62
C GLY A 182 -20.92 17.21 21.10
N GLN A 183 -21.94 17.76 20.46
CA GLN A 183 -22.02 17.82 19.01
C GLN A 183 -20.78 18.52 18.43
N TYR A 184 -20.20 17.94 17.38
CA TYR A 184 -18.96 18.33 16.71
C TYR A 184 -17.67 18.10 17.52
N ALA A 185 -17.76 17.44 18.67
CA ALA A 185 -16.56 16.97 19.37
C ALA A 185 -15.77 15.99 18.49
N VAL A 186 -14.44 16.14 18.53
CA VAL A 186 -13.50 15.26 17.83
C VAL A 186 -12.63 14.54 18.85
N VAL A 187 -12.59 13.22 18.75
CA VAL A 187 -11.81 12.35 19.64
C VAL A 187 -10.92 11.45 18.82
N SER A 188 -9.65 11.37 19.18
CA SER A 188 -8.69 10.42 18.61
C SER A 188 -8.61 9.14 19.44
N ILE A 189 -8.46 8.01 18.79
CA ILE A 189 -8.24 6.70 19.40
C ILE A 189 -6.95 6.13 18.80
N ILE A 190 -6.00 5.74 19.67
CA ILE A 190 -4.70 5.20 19.24
C ILE A 190 -4.36 3.97 20.07
N ASN A 191 -4.06 2.84 19.44
CA ASN A 191 -3.50 1.65 20.10
C ASN A 191 -1.98 1.80 20.28
N ILE A 192 -1.53 1.88 21.53
CA ILE A 192 -0.10 2.01 21.88
C ILE A 192 0.59 0.67 22.17
N GLY A 193 -0.11 -0.44 21.97
CA GLY A 193 0.39 -1.79 22.22
C GLY A 193 -0.23 -2.45 23.43
N GLY A 194 -0.21 -3.80 23.46
CA GLY A 194 -0.80 -4.57 24.55
C GLY A 194 -2.31 -4.39 24.70
N ASP A 195 -3.02 -4.13 23.59
CA ASP A 195 -4.46 -3.85 23.57
C ASP A 195 -4.84 -2.57 24.38
N LEU A 196 -3.87 -1.68 24.61
CA LEU A 196 -4.05 -0.45 25.37
C LEU A 196 -4.28 0.74 24.43
N PHE A 197 -5.39 1.45 24.65
CA PHE A 197 -5.83 2.56 23.80
C PHE A 197 -5.77 3.90 24.52
N ILE A 198 -5.15 4.88 23.88
CA ILE A 198 -5.27 6.28 24.28
C ILE A 198 -6.49 6.89 23.59
N VAL A 199 -7.37 7.46 24.37
CA VAL A 199 -8.51 8.26 23.91
C VAL A 199 -8.25 9.70 24.30
N SER A 200 -8.22 10.60 23.34
CA SER A 200 -7.86 12.01 23.56
C SER A 200 -8.64 12.93 22.62
N GLY A 201 -8.89 14.14 23.05
CA GLY A 201 -9.64 15.16 22.30
C GLY A 201 -10.74 15.77 23.12
N ASP A 202 -11.85 16.13 22.49
CA ASP A 202 -13.00 16.74 23.15
C ASP A 202 -13.82 15.69 23.90
N THR A 203 -13.33 15.31 25.07
CA THR A 203 -13.96 14.31 25.94
C THR A 203 -14.67 14.95 27.12
N SER A 204 -15.62 14.22 27.70
CA SER A 204 -16.32 14.60 28.93
C SER A 204 -16.55 13.38 29.82
N GLY A 205 -16.85 13.64 31.09
CA GLY A 205 -17.55 12.71 31.95
C GLY A 205 -18.95 12.41 31.41
N SER A 206 -19.73 11.58 32.08
CA SER A 206 -21.08 11.18 31.66
C SER A 206 -22.03 12.39 31.47
#